data_ad63565384ab2a62942b1d7da24f330c
#
_entry.id   ad63565384ab2a62942b1d7da24f330c
#
_cell.length_a   1.000
_cell.length_b   1.000
_cell.length_c   1.000
_cell.angle_alpha   90.00
_cell.angle_beta   90.00
_cell.angle_gamma   90.00
#
_symmetry.space_group_name_H-M   'P 1'
#
loop_
_entity.id
_entity.type
_entity.pdbx_description
1 polymer ?
#
loop_
_entity_poly.entity_id
_entity_poly.type
_entity_poly.pdbx_seq_one_letter_code
_entity_poly.pdbx_strand_id
1 'polypeptide(L)'
;LFRSIAGLVAAGLHPNPVGIADVVTSTTHKTLRGPRGGVILSQEKYAKKINSAIFPGSQGGPLEHVIAGKAIAFGEALQPEFKAYAAQIIKNAQAMAEVFTATEDIRVVAGGTDNHLFNLDLTKTGLNGKQTQELLDSVSITTNKEALPNETLSPFITSGIRIGTPAITTRGFNEADARHVAELIVTAI
;
A
#
# COMPACT_ATOMS: atom_id res chain seq x y z
N LEU A 1 -6.30 -0.11 13.04
CA LEU A 1 -5.54 -1.04 12.22
C LEU A 1 -4.77 -0.28 11.14
N PHE A 2 -3.46 -0.37 11.21
CA PHE A 2 -2.53 0.45 10.48
C PHE A 2 -1.62 -0.47 9.65
N ARG A 3 -1.98 -0.77 8.39
CA ARG A 3 -1.30 -1.83 7.64
C ARG A 3 -0.38 -1.32 6.53
N SER A 4 -0.96 -0.68 5.52
CA SER A 4 -0.24 -0.45 4.26
C SER A 4 0.77 0.69 4.34
N ILE A 5 0.51 1.71 5.14
CA ILE A 5 1.34 2.92 5.27
C ILE A 5 2.41 2.83 6.38
N ALA A 6 2.57 1.67 7.03
CA ALA A 6 3.47 1.53 8.17
C ALA A 6 4.93 1.92 7.87
N GLY A 7 5.41 1.63 6.66
CA GLY A 7 6.74 2.05 6.24
C GLY A 7 6.89 3.56 6.09
N LEU A 8 5.86 4.26 5.59
CA LEU A 8 5.87 5.72 5.49
C LEU A 8 5.88 6.37 6.88
N VAL A 9 5.16 5.78 7.83
CA VAL A 9 5.16 6.24 9.23
C VAL A 9 6.51 5.99 9.89
N ALA A 10 7.10 4.82 9.72
CA ALA A 10 8.44 4.51 10.22
C ALA A 10 9.51 5.48 9.68
N ALA A 11 9.35 5.92 8.42
CA ALA A 11 10.20 6.91 7.78
C ALA A 11 9.90 8.37 8.23
N GLY A 12 8.87 8.60 9.04
CA GLY A 12 8.46 9.94 9.45
C GLY A 12 7.77 10.77 8.36
N LEU A 13 7.22 10.10 7.33
CA LEU A 13 6.57 10.74 6.18
C LEU A 13 5.04 10.64 6.21
N HIS A 14 4.48 10.13 7.30
CA HIS A 14 3.04 10.03 7.53
C HIS A 14 2.76 10.13 9.04
N PRO A 15 1.61 10.66 9.48
CA PRO A 15 1.26 10.79 10.88
C PRO A 15 1.39 9.46 11.65
N ASN A 16 2.02 9.52 12.82
CA ASN A 16 2.28 8.34 13.66
C ASN A 16 1.18 8.18 14.71
N PRO A 17 0.43 7.05 14.73
CA PRO A 17 -0.58 6.79 15.74
C PRO A 17 -0.02 6.28 17.08
N VAL A 18 1.26 5.91 17.13
CA VAL A 18 1.89 5.42 18.36
C VAL A 18 2.01 6.55 19.38
N GLY A 19 1.54 6.31 20.58
CA GLY A 19 1.46 7.33 21.63
C GLY A 19 0.12 8.09 21.67
N ILE A 20 -0.68 8.04 20.61
CA ILE A 20 -2.04 8.57 20.56
C ILE A 20 -3.07 7.46 20.82
N ALA A 21 -2.93 6.34 20.13
CA ALA A 21 -3.79 5.17 20.32
C ALA A 21 -3.23 4.26 21.41
N ASP A 22 -4.09 3.64 22.20
CA ASP A 22 -3.71 2.66 23.24
C ASP A 22 -3.04 1.41 22.66
N VAL A 23 -3.49 0.97 21.49
CA VAL A 23 -2.99 -0.20 20.77
C VAL A 23 -2.91 0.12 19.28
N VAL A 24 -1.76 -0.12 18.67
CA VAL A 24 -1.53 0.01 17.25
C VAL A 24 -1.17 -1.34 16.66
N THR A 25 -1.87 -1.78 15.63
CA THR A 25 -1.56 -3.02 14.92
C THR A 25 -1.15 -2.73 13.48
N SER A 26 -0.15 -3.44 13.00
CA SER A 26 0.32 -3.32 11.64
C SER A 26 0.71 -4.66 11.01
N THR A 27 0.84 -4.66 9.69
CA THR A 27 1.52 -5.73 8.96
C THR A 27 3.00 -5.37 8.78
N THR A 28 3.85 -6.39 8.67
CA THR A 28 5.28 -6.21 8.43
C THR A 28 5.67 -6.33 6.95
N HIS A 29 4.79 -6.86 6.10
CA HIS A 29 5.06 -7.27 4.71
C HIS A 29 4.55 -6.30 3.62
N LYS A 30 4.23 -5.06 3.99
CA LYS A 30 3.80 -4.02 3.03
C LYS A 30 4.89 -2.97 2.88
N THR A 31 4.62 -1.69 3.09
CA THR A 31 5.65 -0.64 2.95
C THR A 31 6.82 -0.77 3.93
N LEU A 32 6.68 -1.54 5.03
CA LEU A 32 7.81 -1.90 5.89
C LEU A 32 8.81 -2.88 5.25
N ARG A 33 8.47 -3.52 4.12
CA ARG A 33 9.33 -4.44 3.35
C ARG A 33 9.82 -5.67 4.13
N GLY A 34 9.11 -6.07 5.18
CA GLY A 34 9.47 -7.21 6.01
C GLY A 34 8.77 -8.51 5.56
N PRO A 35 8.98 -9.60 6.29
CA PRO A 35 8.32 -10.88 6.04
C PRO A 35 6.82 -10.78 6.34
N ARG A 36 6.05 -11.72 5.80
CA ARG A 36 4.61 -11.81 6.09
C ARG A 36 4.37 -12.05 7.57
N GLY A 37 3.62 -11.13 8.17
CA GLY A 37 3.30 -11.19 9.58
C GLY A 37 2.67 -9.89 10.08
N GLY A 38 2.44 -9.83 11.37
CA GLY A 38 1.91 -8.66 12.08
C GLY A 38 2.82 -8.21 13.21
N VAL A 39 2.54 -7.01 13.68
CA VAL A 39 3.12 -6.43 14.90
C VAL A 39 2.04 -5.70 15.66
N ILE A 40 2.08 -5.80 16.98
CA ILE A 40 1.21 -5.07 17.90
C ILE A 40 2.11 -4.22 18.81
N LEU A 41 1.82 -2.93 18.83
CA LEU A 41 2.45 -1.95 19.72
C LEU A 41 1.40 -1.48 20.72
N SER A 42 1.70 -1.50 22.00
CA SER A 42 0.77 -1.09 23.04
C SER A 42 1.48 -0.52 24.25
N GLN A 43 0.71 0.15 25.11
CA GLN A 43 1.18 0.50 26.44
C GLN A 43 1.35 -0.78 27.28
N GLU A 44 2.32 -0.77 28.21
CA GLU A 44 2.68 -1.90 29.07
C GLU A 44 1.47 -2.48 29.85
N LYS A 45 0.55 -1.64 30.27
CA LYS A 45 -0.67 -2.07 30.99
C LYS A 45 -1.52 -3.08 30.24
N TYR A 46 -1.38 -3.17 28.91
CA TYR A 46 -2.12 -4.12 28.06
C TYR A 46 -1.32 -5.38 27.70
N ALA A 47 0.00 -5.39 27.94
CA ALA A 47 0.91 -6.45 27.48
C ALA A 47 0.46 -7.85 27.89
N LYS A 48 0.11 -8.04 29.18
CA LYS A 48 -0.33 -9.36 29.69
C LYS A 48 -1.57 -9.89 28.96
N LYS A 49 -2.56 -9.03 28.72
CA LYS A 49 -3.81 -9.42 28.03
C LYS A 49 -3.55 -9.73 26.56
N ILE A 50 -2.74 -8.91 25.89
CA ILE A 50 -2.37 -9.11 24.48
C ILE A 50 -1.58 -10.40 24.32
N ASN A 51 -0.55 -10.62 25.14
CA ASN A 51 0.27 -11.83 25.09
C ASN A 51 -0.59 -13.10 25.29
N SER A 52 -1.50 -13.10 26.26
CA SER A 52 -2.40 -14.22 26.50
C SER A 52 -3.40 -14.44 25.35
N ALA A 53 -3.87 -13.38 24.71
CA ALA A 53 -4.76 -13.47 23.56
C ALA A 53 -4.01 -14.01 22.31
N ILE A 54 -2.73 -13.71 22.16
CA ILE A 54 -1.89 -14.26 21.09
C ILE A 54 -1.56 -15.72 21.39
N PHE A 55 -0.98 -16.00 22.57
CA PHE A 55 -0.61 -17.36 22.96
C PHE A 55 -1.09 -17.64 24.41
N PRO A 56 -1.86 -18.70 24.64
CA PRO A 56 -2.35 -19.69 23.68
C PRO A 56 -3.70 -19.33 23.02
N GLY A 57 -4.18 -18.07 23.17
CA GLY A 57 -5.55 -17.69 22.81
C GLY A 57 -5.89 -17.86 21.32
N SER A 58 -4.98 -17.52 20.41
CA SER A 58 -5.22 -17.56 18.96
C SER A 58 -4.10 -18.18 18.15
N GLN A 59 -2.89 -18.30 18.70
CA GLN A 59 -1.71 -18.83 18.01
C GLN A 59 -1.01 -19.88 18.87
N GLY A 60 -0.10 -20.66 18.25
CA GLY A 60 0.77 -21.63 18.89
C GLY A 60 2.24 -21.19 18.82
N GLY A 61 3.14 -22.18 18.58
CA GLY A 61 4.58 -21.91 18.47
C GLY A 61 4.90 -20.91 17.37
N PRO A 62 5.75 -19.92 17.64
CA PRO A 62 6.08 -18.88 16.68
C PRO A 62 6.97 -19.38 15.55
N LEU A 63 6.86 -18.74 14.38
CA LEU A 63 7.77 -18.96 13.25
C LEU A 63 9.03 -18.10 13.47
N GLU A 64 10.06 -18.67 14.09
CA GLU A 64 11.27 -17.92 14.52
C GLU A 64 12.04 -17.33 13.35
N HIS A 65 12.08 -17.98 12.18
CA HIS A 65 12.66 -17.43 10.96
C HIS A 65 11.92 -16.16 10.48
N VAL A 66 10.61 -16.07 10.70
CA VAL A 66 9.83 -14.85 10.43
C VAL A 66 10.19 -13.75 11.43
N ILE A 67 10.38 -14.09 12.71
CA ILE A 67 10.81 -13.15 13.74
C ILE A 67 12.20 -12.60 13.40
N ALA A 68 13.14 -13.46 13.03
CA ALA A 68 14.46 -13.03 12.57
C ALA A 68 14.38 -12.10 11.35
N GLY A 69 13.55 -12.45 10.36
CA GLY A 69 13.29 -11.59 9.21
C GLY A 69 12.68 -10.23 9.58
N LYS A 70 11.80 -10.17 10.59
CA LYS A 70 11.27 -8.90 11.10
C LYS A 70 12.37 -8.05 11.74
N ALA A 71 13.29 -8.67 12.49
CA ALA A 71 14.39 -7.94 13.13
C ALA A 71 15.29 -7.28 12.08
N ILE A 72 15.61 -7.99 10.99
CA ILE A 72 16.37 -7.45 9.86
C ILE A 72 15.61 -6.30 9.20
N ALA A 73 14.34 -6.50 8.86
CA ALA A 73 13.52 -5.47 8.20
C ALA A 73 13.38 -4.20 9.06
N PHE A 74 13.25 -4.34 10.38
CA PHE A 74 13.21 -3.18 11.28
C PHE A 74 14.57 -2.49 11.38
N GLY A 75 15.67 -3.26 11.37
CA GLY A 75 17.02 -2.71 11.28
C GLY A 75 17.24 -1.90 10.00
N GLU A 76 16.77 -2.40 8.84
CA GLU A 76 16.79 -1.66 7.58
C GLU A 76 15.91 -0.41 7.63
N ALA A 77 14.72 -0.49 8.24
CA ALA A 77 13.79 0.64 8.36
C ALA A 77 14.33 1.79 9.22
N LEU A 78 15.35 1.55 10.05
CA LEU A 78 16.04 2.58 10.83
C LEU A 78 17.14 3.31 10.04
N GLN A 79 17.50 2.84 8.85
CA GLN A 79 18.56 3.42 8.05
C GLN A 79 18.07 4.61 7.21
N PRO A 80 18.96 5.58 6.90
CA PRO A 80 18.62 6.73 6.05
C PRO A 80 18.10 6.32 4.66
N GLU A 81 18.60 5.24 4.11
CA GLU A 81 18.24 4.69 2.80
C GLU A 81 16.76 4.28 2.75
N PHE A 82 16.22 3.79 3.85
CA PHE A 82 14.80 3.46 3.95
C PHE A 82 13.92 4.72 3.89
N LYS A 83 14.36 5.82 4.49
CA LYS A 83 13.67 7.10 4.40
C LYS A 83 13.67 7.63 2.96
N ALA A 84 14.80 7.52 2.26
CA ALA A 84 14.90 7.88 0.85
C ALA A 84 13.97 7.03 -0.02
N TYR A 85 13.95 5.71 0.19
CA TYR A 85 13.03 4.78 -0.46
C TYR A 85 11.56 5.16 -0.22
N ALA A 86 11.18 5.43 1.01
CA ALA A 86 9.81 5.82 1.38
C ALA A 86 9.40 7.15 0.73
N ALA A 87 10.30 8.11 0.65
CA ALA A 87 10.06 9.37 -0.06
C ALA A 87 9.88 9.14 -1.57
N GLN A 88 10.70 8.26 -2.17
CA GLN A 88 10.59 7.93 -3.59
C GLN A 88 9.25 7.23 -3.93
N ILE A 89 8.73 6.39 -3.02
CA ILE A 89 7.39 5.79 -3.18
C ILE A 89 6.32 6.87 -3.38
N ILE A 90 6.33 7.90 -2.54
CA ILE A 90 5.34 8.98 -2.60
C ILE A 90 5.50 9.78 -3.90
N LYS A 91 6.72 10.14 -4.28
CA LYS A 91 7.01 10.85 -5.53
C LYS A 91 6.54 10.07 -6.75
N ASN A 92 6.80 8.78 -6.81
CA ASN A 92 6.35 7.92 -7.89
C ASN A 92 4.81 7.86 -7.95
N ALA A 93 4.14 7.76 -6.79
CA ALA A 93 2.69 7.76 -6.75
C ALA A 93 2.09 9.08 -7.22
N GLN A 94 2.67 10.20 -6.84
CA GLN A 94 2.28 11.54 -7.29
C GLN A 94 2.47 11.71 -8.79
N ALA A 95 3.64 11.31 -9.31
CA ALA A 95 3.96 11.37 -10.73
C ALA A 95 2.98 10.56 -11.60
N MET A 96 2.60 9.36 -11.15
CA MET A 96 1.56 8.58 -11.83
C MET A 96 0.19 9.26 -11.74
N ALA A 97 -0.20 9.73 -10.55
CA ALA A 97 -1.48 10.38 -10.34
C ALA A 97 -1.65 11.65 -11.21
N GLU A 98 -0.59 12.40 -11.45
CA GLU A 98 -0.59 13.58 -12.35
C GLU A 98 -0.96 13.19 -13.79
N VAL A 99 -0.41 12.09 -14.32
CA VAL A 99 -0.73 11.60 -15.67
C VAL A 99 -2.22 11.26 -15.77
N PHE A 100 -2.76 10.50 -14.81
CA PHE A 100 -4.18 10.14 -14.82
C PHE A 100 -5.09 11.35 -14.60
N THR A 101 -4.67 12.34 -13.82
CA THR A 101 -5.45 13.57 -13.62
C THR A 101 -5.54 14.40 -14.91
N ALA A 102 -4.53 14.33 -15.77
CA ALA A 102 -4.51 15.00 -17.07
C ALA A 102 -5.23 14.21 -18.17
N THR A 103 -5.65 12.96 -17.89
CA THR A 103 -6.33 12.09 -18.85
C THR A 103 -7.84 12.27 -18.77
N GLU A 104 -8.49 12.49 -19.92
CA GLU A 104 -9.94 12.54 -20.00
C GLU A 104 -10.56 11.17 -19.64
N ASP A 105 -11.75 11.19 -19.07
CA ASP A 105 -12.52 10.02 -18.66
C ASP A 105 -11.93 9.16 -17.52
N ILE A 106 -10.71 9.42 -17.06
CA ILE A 106 -10.12 8.79 -15.88
C ILE A 106 -10.05 9.80 -14.74
N ARG A 107 -10.58 9.45 -13.58
CA ARG A 107 -10.54 10.33 -12.41
C ARG A 107 -9.70 9.70 -11.28
N VAL A 108 -8.70 10.41 -10.82
CA VAL A 108 -8.01 10.04 -9.57
C VAL A 108 -8.94 10.37 -8.40
N VAL A 109 -9.31 9.36 -7.62
CA VAL A 109 -10.12 9.55 -6.42
C VAL A 109 -9.36 10.45 -5.44
N ALA A 110 -10.07 11.43 -4.83
CA ALA A 110 -9.48 12.49 -4.00
C ALA A 110 -8.57 13.51 -4.74
N GLY A 111 -8.47 13.44 -6.08
CA GLY A 111 -7.71 14.41 -6.88
C GLY A 111 -6.20 14.28 -6.82
N GLY A 112 -5.67 13.23 -6.20
CA GLY A 112 -4.23 12.97 -6.06
C GLY A 112 -3.91 12.01 -4.94
N THR A 113 -2.64 12.00 -4.50
CA THR A 113 -2.20 11.17 -3.38
C THR A 113 -1.05 11.84 -2.60
N ASP A 114 -1.01 11.59 -1.30
CA ASP A 114 0.07 11.95 -0.37
C ASP A 114 0.78 10.72 0.21
N ASN A 115 0.47 9.55 -0.32
CA ASN A 115 0.98 8.26 0.18
C ASN A 115 1.43 7.33 -0.97
N HIS A 116 1.40 6.04 -0.76
CA HIS A 116 1.98 5.02 -1.64
C HIS A 116 1.03 4.45 -2.68
N LEU A 117 -0.22 4.87 -2.69
CA LEU A 117 -1.26 4.36 -3.59
C LEU A 117 -2.33 5.42 -3.87
N PHE A 118 -3.14 5.14 -4.88
CA PHE A 118 -4.37 5.89 -5.19
C PHE A 118 -5.35 4.97 -5.93
N ASN A 119 -6.61 5.39 -5.98
CA ASN A 119 -7.65 4.70 -6.73
C ASN A 119 -8.01 5.51 -7.97
N LEU A 120 -8.27 4.80 -9.06
CA LEU A 120 -8.80 5.36 -10.30
C LEU A 120 -10.28 5.01 -10.43
N ASP A 121 -11.08 5.99 -10.73
CA ASP A 121 -12.47 5.87 -11.12
C ASP A 121 -12.54 5.74 -12.65
N LEU A 122 -13.10 4.63 -13.11
CA LEU A 122 -13.18 4.24 -14.50
C LEU A 122 -14.61 4.35 -15.07
N THR A 123 -15.55 4.92 -14.32
CA THR A 123 -16.98 4.94 -14.71
C THR A 123 -17.26 5.60 -16.05
N LYS A 124 -16.37 6.47 -16.54
CA LYS A 124 -16.50 7.16 -17.82
C LYS A 124 -15.79 6.46 -18.98
N THR A 125 -14.90 5.49 -18.71
CA THR A 125 -14.14 4.81 -19.78
C THR A 125 -14.94 3.72 -20.50
N GLY A 126 -16.10 3.35 -19.98
CA GLY A 126 -16.87 2.21 -20.46
C GLY A 126 -16.40 0.85 -19.93
N LEU A 127 -15.31 0.81 -19.13
CA LEU A 127 -14.78 -0.39 -18.47
C LEU A 127 -15.12 -0.37 -16.99
N ASN A 128 -15.29 -1.55 -16.41
CA ASN A 128 -15.36 -1.71 -14.96
C ASN A 128 -14.02 -2.19 -14.38
N GLY A 129 -13.89 -2.18 -13.05
CA GLY A 129 -12.64 -2.54 -12.36
C GLY A 129 -12.15 -3.94 -12.69
N LYS A 130 -13.06 -4.93 -12.83
CA LYS A 130 -12.69 -6.30 -13.19
C LYS A 130 -12.13 -6.38 -14.61
N GLN A 131 -12.83 -5.80 -15.58
CA GLN A 131 -12.39 -5.77 -16.96
C GLN A 131 -11.02 -5.10 -17.12
N THR A 132 -10.83 -3.97 -16.45
CA THR A 132 -9.55 -3.24 -16.49
C THR A 132 -8.43 -4.04 -15.83
N GLN A 133 -8.68 -4.69 -14.69
CA GLN A 133 -7.69 -5.56 -14.05
C GLN A 133 -7.27 -6.70 -14.99
N GLU A 134 -8.23 -7.39 -15.62
CA GLU A 134 -7.95 -8.50 -16.55
C GLU A 134 -7.21 -8.02 -17.82
N LEU A 135 -7.57 -6.85 -18.34
CA LEU A 135 -6.89 -6.22 -19.46
C LEU A 135 -5.42 -5.90 -19.13
N LEU A 136 -5.18 -5.25 -18.03
CA LEU A 136 -3.83 -4.89 -17.59
C LEU A 136 -2.98 -6.13 -17.25
N ASP A 137 -3.56 -7.15 -16.64
CA ASP A 137 -2.87 -8.43 -16.39
C ASP A 137 -2.44 -9.09 -17.71
N SER A 138 -3.23 -8.98 -18.80
CA SER A 138 -2.90 -9.55 -20.10
C SER A 138 -1.65 -8.93 -20.74
N VAL A 139 -1.30 -7.71 -20.34
CA VAL A 139 -0.09 -6.99 -20.75
C VAL A 139 0.96 -6.91 -19.64
N SER A 140 0.86 -7.78 -18.63
CA SER A 140 1.80 -7.89 -17.50
C SER A 140 1.87 -6.66 -16.59
N ILE A 141 0.81 -5.87 -16.51
CA ILE A 141 0.65 -4.75 -15.57
C ILE A 141 -0.30 -5.20 -14.46
N THR A 142 0.24 -5.61 -13.32
CA THR A 142 -0.56 -6.09 -12.20
C THR A 142 -1.18 -4.95 -11.40
N THR A 143 -2.50 -4.93 -11.38
CA THR A 143 -3.32 -4.02 -10.55
C THR A 143 -4.37 -4.83 -9.79
N ASN A 144 -5.21 -4.17 -9.00
CA ASN A 144 -6.41 -4.83 -8.48
C ASN A 144 -7.63 -3.94 -8.65
N LYS A 145 -8.77 -4.57 -8.96
CA LYS A 145 -10.06 -3.90 -8.87
C LYS A 145 -10.31 -3.40 -7.45
N GLU A 146 -10.93 -2.24 -7.33
CA GLU A 146 -11.20 -1.60 -6.04
C GLU A 146 -12.55 -0.90 -6.06
N ALA A 147 -13.30 -1.07 -4.98
CA ALA A 147 -14.55 -0.34 -4.78
C ALA A 147 -14.29 1.15 -4.54
N LEU A 148 -15.05 1.99 -5.18
CA LEU A 148 -14.98 3.44 -5.00
C LEU A 148 -15.90 3.90 -3.88
N PRO A 149 -15.72 5.12 -3.34
CA PRO A 149 -16.70 5.73 -2.45
C PRO A 149 -18.10 5.75 -3.12
N ASN A 150 -19.10 5.29 -2.40
CA ASN A 150 -20.49 5.13 -2.89
C ASN A 150 -20.62 4.09 -4.04
N GLU A 151 -19.83 3.04 -4.02
CA GLU A 151 -19.85 1.96 -5.01
C GLU A 151 -21.25 1.35 -5.16
N THR A 152 -21.71 1.23 -6.39
CA THR A 152 -23.02 0.65 -6.73
C THR A 152 -22.92 -0.74 -7.36
N LEU A 153 -21.72 -1.11 -7.82
CA LEU A 153 -21.48 -2.43 -8.40
C LEU A 153 -21.12 -3.46 -7.32
N SER A 154 -21.26 -4.73 -7.69
CA SER A 154 -20.84 -5.83 -6.84
C SER A 154 -19.33 -5.73 -6.49
N PRO A 155 -18.90 -6.12 -5.28
CA PRO A 155 -17.48 -6.21 -4.91
C PRO A 155 -16.63 -7.11 -5.83
N PHE A 156 -17.27 -7.98 -6.61
CA PHE A 156 -16.61 -8.82 -7.60
C PHE A 156 -16.34 -8.12 -8.93
N ILE A 157 -16.96 -6.96 -9.16
CA ILE A 157 -16.85 -6.18 -10.41
C ILE A 157 -16.14 -4.85 -10.14
N THR A 158 -16.70 -4.01 -9.26
CA THR A 158 -16.23 -2.66 -8.87
C THR A 158 -16.18 -1.64 -10.02
N SER A 159 -16.12 -0.35 -9.67
CA SER A 159 -16.04 0.74 -10.65
C SER A 159 -14.62 1.28 -10.84
N GLY A 160 -13.65 0.79 -10.08
CA GLY A 160 -12.29 1.31 -10.09
C GLY A 160 -11.21 0.26 -9.97
N ILE A 161 -9.98 0.73 -10.09
CA ILE A 161 -8.77 -0.01 -9.80
C ILE A 161 -7.90 0.75 -8.79
N ARG A 162 -7.05 0.03 -8.07
CA ARG A 162 -6.04 0.59 -7.17
C ARG A 162 -4.66 0.41 -7.75
N ILE A 163 -3.86 1.47 -7.71
CA ILE A 163 -2.47 1.49 -8.13
C ILE A 163 -1.60 1.86 -6.92
N GLY A 164 -0.46 1.19 -6.78
CA GLY A 164 0.51 1.47 -5.72
C GLY A 164 1.94 1.32 -6.21
N THR A 165 2.84 2.12 -5.66
CA THR A 165 4.21 2.27 -6.17
C THR A 165 5.33 1.60 -5.37
N PRO A 166 5.12 0.95 -4.20
CA PRO A 166 6.23 0.35 -3.45
C PRO A 166 7.03 -0.69 -4.24
N ALA A 167 6.35 -1.54 -5.03
CA ALA A 167 7.00 -2.60 -5.80
C ALA A 167 7.88 -2.06 -6.92
N ILE A 168 7.41 -1.09 -7.69
CA ILE A 168 8.20 -0.47 -8.76
C ILE A 168 9.36 0.35 -8.17
N THR A 169 9.14 1.06 -7.05
CA THR A 169 10.21 1.79 -6.37
C THR A 169 11.31 0.85 -5.86
N THR A 170 10.95 -0.34 -5.34
CA THR A 170 11.93 -1.37 -4.95
C THR A 170 12.76 -1.85 -6.14
N ARG A 171 12.21 -1.82 -7.35
CA ARG A 171 12.88 -2.17 -8.60
C ARG A 171 13.73 -1.03 -9.16
N GLY A 172 13.82 0.11 -8.49
CA GLY A 172 14.63 1.25 -8.88
C GLY A 172 13.92 2.29 -9.77
N PHE A 173 12.60 2.19 -9.95
CA PHE A 173 11.85 3.16 -10.74
C PHE A 173 11.84 4.54 -10.06
N ASN A 174 12.04 5.57 -10.86
CA ASN A 174 11.92 6.97 -10.49
C ASN A 174 10.63 7.59 -11.05
N GLU A 175 10.46 8.91 -10.90
CA GLU A 175 9.27 9.63 -11.34
C GLU A 175 9.05 9.56 -12.86
N ALA A 176 10.12 9.56 -13.66
CA ALA A 176 10.01 9.46 -15.12
C ALA A 176 9.52 8.06 -15.54
N ASP A 177 10.07 7.01 -14.93
CA ASP A 177 9.63 5.64 -15.15
C ASP A 177 8.17 5.45 -14.72
N ALA A 178 7.79 6.04 -13.57
CA ALA A 178 6.43 5.97 -13.05
C ALA A 178 5.43 6.66 -13.99
N ARG A 179 5.76 7.83 -14.55
CA ARG A 179 4.95 8.51 -15.58
C ARG A 179 4.78 7.62 -16.81
N HIS A 180 5.86 7.03 -17.29
CA HIS A 180 5.81 6.15 -18.46
C HIS A 180 4.89 4.93 -18.22
N VAL A 181 4.97 4.31 -17.04
CA VAL A 181 4.03 3.23 -16.68
C VAL A 181 2.58 3.72 -16.67
N ALA A 182 2.31 4.92 -16.16
CA ALA A 182 0.97 5.49 -16.19
C ALA A 182 0.47 5.72 -17.61
N GLU A 183 1.31 6.22 -18.51
CA GLU A 183 1.01 6.41 -19.94
C GLU A 183 0.69 5.07 -20.64
N LEU A 184 1.44 4.01 -20.31
CA LEU A 184 1.15 2.66 -20.83
C LEU A 184 -0.21 2.15 -20.33
N ILE A 185 -0.56 2.40 -19.08
CA ILE A 185 -1.88 2.05 -18.52
C ILE A 185 -2.99 2.83 -19.24
N VAL A 186 -2.81 4.13 -19.45
CA VAL A 186 -3.77 4.96 -20.20
C VAL A 186 -3.95 4.44 -21.63
N THR A 187 -2.86 4.01 -22.27
CA THR A 187 -2.91 3.46 -23.64
C THR A 187 -3.66 2.14 -23.71
N ALA A 188 -3.62 1.35 -22.63
CA ALA A 188 -4.28 0.04 -22.56
C ALA A 188 -5.78 0.14 -22.25
N ILE A 189 -6.22 1.20 -21.55
CA ILE A 189 -7.61 1.44 -21.15
C ILE A 189 -8.35 2.18 -22.27
#